data_500b5921c38cfb1841fa863ff1ef15c8
#
_entry.id   500b5921c38cfb1841fa863ff1ef15c8
#
_cell.length_a   1.000
_cell.length_b   1.000
_cell.length_c   1.000
_cell.angle_alpha   90.00
_cell.angle_beta   90.00
_cell.angle_gamma   90.00
#
_symmetry.space_group_name_H-M   'P 1'
#
loop_
_entity.id
_entity.type
_entity.pdbx_description
1 polymer ?
#
loop_
_entity_poly.entity_id
_entity_poly.type
_entity_poly.pdbx_seq_one_letter_code
_entity_poly.pdbx_strand_id
1 'polypeptide(L)'
;MSDPRPTRRRTQLAADLGPPGDLSLEGFLASMLLLLIAWTLVIKYLFPMAWSLAHGLPLTQHIYWDLWPLAHGLLAWALLARPPWLRALALGMALVEIGIIVTKFALFLPDPEWSIWRTNWFINKLFVLACFVLVLVVALPRERWRPRPVEDALPQGEGR
;
A
#
# COMPACT_ATOMS: atom_id res chain seq x y z
N MET A 1 8.76 -51.20 -6.95
CA MET A 1 9.55 -50.27 -6.10
C MET A 1 9.07 -48.86 -6.43
N SER A 2 8.02 -48.42 -5.71
CA SER A 2 7.28 -47.16 -5.98
C SER A 2 7.81 -46.07 -5.05
N ASP A 3 8.27 -44.96 -5.62
CA ASP A 3 8.83 -43.83 -4.90
C ASP A 3 7.69 -42.98 -4.25
N PRO A 4 7.67 -42.79 -2.91
CA PRO A 4 6.58 -42.11 -2.22
C PRO A 4 6.85 -40.63 -1.92
N ARG A 5 7.68 -39.90 -2.69
CA ARG A 5 8.16 -38.57 -2.27
C ARG A 5 7.52 -37.29 -2.86
N PRO A 6 6.33 -37.25 -3.48
CA PRO A 6 5.79 -35.96 -3.87
C PRO A 6 4.83 -35.28 -2.87
N THR A 7 4.34 -36.00 -1.83
CA THR A 7 3.27 -35.47 -0.97
C THR A 7 3.75 -34.52 0.15
N ARG A 8 4.99 -34.66 0.61
CA ARG A 8 5.53 -33.85 1.74
C ARG A 8 5.75 -32.36 1.40
N ARG A 9 6.13 -32.04 0.17
CA ARG A 9 6.36 -30.63 -0.25
C ARG A 9 5.09 -29.81 -0.38
N ARG A 10 3.96 -30.42 -0.83
CA ARG A 10 2.67 -29.69 -0.94
C ARG A 10 2.05 -29.35 0.40
N THR A 11 2.20 -30.21 1.40
CA THR A 11 1.70 -29.99 2.76
C THR A 11 2.53 -28.92 3.50
N GLN A 12 3.83 -28.84 3.25
CA GLN A 12 4.67 -27.79 3.82
C GLN A 12 4.34 -26.41 3.22
N LEU A 13 4.15 -26.31 1.90
CA LEU A 13 3.79 -25.04 1.26
C LEU A 13 2.41 -24.52 1.72
N ALA A 14 1.47 -25.41 2.03
CA ALA A 14 0.16 -25.03 2.57
C ALA A 14 0.23 -24.64 4.06
N ALA A 15 1.16 -25.18 4.82
CA ALA A 15 1.41 -24.81 6.21
C ALA A 15 2.12 -23.45 6.35
N ASP A 16 2.97 -23.10 5.37
CA ASP A 16 3.67 -21.82 5.33
C ASP A 16 2.74 -20.64 4.95
N LEU A 17 1.57 -20.90 4.37
CA LEU A 17 0.59 -19.88 3.99
C LEU A 17 -0.33 -19.44 5.14
N GLY A 18 -0.24 -20.07 6.32
CA GLY A 18 -1.14 -19.80 7.44
C GLY A 18 -2.61 -20.15 7.14
N PRO A 19 -3.49 -20.20 8.14
CA PRO A 19 -4.90 -20.47 7.91
C PRO A 19 -5.50 -19.36 7.04
N PRO A 20 -6.31 -19.72 6.01
CA PRO A 20 -7.00 -18.73 5.19
C PRO A 20 -8.02 -17.99 6.08
N GLY A 21 -7.69 -16.76 6.49
CA GLY A 21 -8.55 -15.94 7.34
C GLY A 21 -7.82 -14.97 8.26
N ASP A 22 -6.59 -15.23 8.67
CA ASP A 22 -5.78 -14.24 9.40
C ASP A 22 -5.10 -13.30 8.41
N LEU A 23 -5.84 -12.27 7.98
CA LEU A 23 -5.24 -11.09 7.36
C LEU A 23 -4.27 -10.48 8.37
N SER A 24 -2.98 -10.75 8.21
CA SER A 24 -1.98 -10.05 8.99
C SER A 24 -2.21 -8.56 8.80
N LEU A 25 -2.00 -7.76 9.84
CA LEU A 25 -2.21 -6.31 9.77
C LEU A 25 -1.42 -5.68 8.60
N GLU A 26 -0.23 -6.22 8.32
CA GLU A 26 0.59 -5.79 7.19
C GLU A 26 -0.04 -6.17 5.84
N GLY A 27 -0.65 -7.36 5.75
CA GLY A 27 -1.40 -7.78 4.57
C GLY A 27 -2.63 -6.90 4.33
N PHE A 28 -3.33 -6.50 5.40
CA PHE A 28 -4.43 -5.54 5.32
C PHE A 28 -3.94 -4.17 4.81
N LEU A 29 -2.86 -3.62 5.40
CA LEU A 29 -2.29 -2.34 4.95
C LEU A 29 -1.80 -2.40 3.51
N ALA A 30 -1.16 -3.50 3.10
CA ALA A 30 -0.73 -3.70 1.73
C ALA A 30 -1.92 -3.72 0.76
N SER A 31 -2.99 -4.44 1.10
CA SER A 31 -4.22 -4.49 0.29
C SER A 31 -4.89 -3.13 0.18
N MET A 32 -4.93 -2.37 1.28
CA MET A 32 -5.44 -1.00 1.30
C MET A 32 -4.62 -0.07 0.39
N LEU A 33 -3.29 -0.18 0.41
CA LEU A 33 -2.42 0.60 -0.49
C LEU A 33 -2.58 0.19 -1.95
N LEU A 34 -2.75 -1.09 -2.25
CA LEU A 34 -3.05 -1.55 -3.61
C LEU A 34 -4.40 -1.01 -4.11
N LEU A 35 -5.42 -1.01 -3.26
CA LEU A 35 -6.70 -0.38 -3.58
C LEU A 35 -6.54 1.13 -3.80
N LEU A 36 -5.75 1.81 -2.97
CA LEU A 36 -5.42 3.22 -3.14
C LEU A 36 -4.72 3.50 -4.48
N ILE A 37 -3.79 2.65 -4.89
CA ILE A 37 -3.13 2.75 -6.20
C ILE A 37 -4.15 2.60 -7.32
N ALA A 38 -4.98 1.55 -7.28
CA ALA A 38 -6.03 1.32 -8.28
C ALA A 38 -6.99 2.52 -8.36
N TRP A 39 -7.45 3.02 -7.22
CA TRP A 39 -8.30 4.21 -7.13
C TRP A 39 -7.62 5.45 -7.72
N THR A 40 -6.35 5.69 -7.38
CA THR A 40 -5.56 6.82 -7.89
C THR A 40 -5.39 6.72 -9.40
N LEU A 41 -5.14 5.53 -9.96
CA LEU A 41 -5.05 5.32 -11.39
C LEU A 41 -6.37 5.64 -12.10
N VAL A 42 -7.51 5.23 -11.54
CA VAL A 42 -8.82 5.55 -12.09
C VAL A 42 -9.04 7.07 -12.10
N ILE A 43 -8.85 7.73 -10.96
CA ILE A 43 -9.17 9.15 -10.80
C ILE A 43 -8.20 10.08 -11.54
N LYS A 44 -6.90 9.75 -11.57
CA LYS A 44 -5.88 10.64 -12.16
C LYS A 44 -5.61 10.39 -13.64
N TYR A 45 -5.90 9.19 -14.13
CA TYR A 45 -5.57 8.82 -15.49
C TYR A 45 -6.81 8.39 -16.30
N LEU A 46 -7.53 7.36 -15.84
CA LEU A 46 -8.66 6.83 -16.63
C LEU A 46 -9.81 7.82 -16.75
N PHE A 47 -10.21 8.46 -15.65
CA PHE A 47 -11.30 9.44 -15.67
C PHE A 47 -10.95 10.67 -16.55
N PRO A 48 -9.79 11.35 -16.41
CA PRO A 48 -9.39 12.43 -17.29
C PRO A 48 -9.29 12.04 -18.78
N MET A 49 -8.79 10.84 -19.07
CA MET A 49 -8.72 10.32 -20.45
C MET A 49 -10.13 10.12 -21.05
N ALA A 50 -11.03 9.47 -20.30
CA ALA A 50 -12.40 9.25 -20.72
C ALA A 50 -13.15 10.58 -20.93
N TRP A 51 -12.94 11.55 -20.03
CA TRP A 51 -13.49 12.89 -20.17
C TRP A 51 -12.98 13.60 -21.43
N SER A 52 -11.67 13.60 -21.65
CA SER A 52 -11.05 14.21 -22.84
C SER A 52 -11.58 13.58 -24.12
N LEU A 53 -11.68 12.25 -24.16
CA LEU A 53 -12.23 11.52 -25.30
C LEU A 53 -13.69 11.92 -25.60
N ALA A 54 -14.53 12.00 -24.57
CA ALA A 54 -15.95 12.37 -24.69
C ALA A 54 -16.16 13.81 -25.20
N HIS A 55 -15.17 14.70 -24.99
CA HIS A 55 -15.24 16.11 -25.37
C HIS A 55 -14.35 16.47 -26.58
N GLY A 56 -13.78 15.49 -27.26
CA GLY A 56 -12.90 15.72 -28.42
C GLY A 56 -11.59 16.44 -28.09
N LEU A 57 -11.12 16.36 -26.83
CA LEU A 57 -9.90 16.99 -26.34
C LEU A 57 -8.70 16.04 -26.43
N PRO A 58 -7.45 16.56 -26.45
CA PRO A 58 -6.27 15.72 -26.35
C PRO A 58 -6.30 14.84 -25.09
N LEU A 59 -6.03 13.53 -25.22
CA LEU A 59 -6.16 12.54 -24.13
C LEU A 59 -5.31 12.88 -22.89
N THR A 60 -4.21 13.59 -23.07
CA THR A 60 -3.28 13.93 -21.98
C THR A 60 -3.52 15.31 -21.36
N GLN A 61 -4.51 16.07 -21.86
CA GLN A 61 -4.72 17.47 -21.47
C GLN A 61 -4.92 17.67 -19.95
N HIS A 62 -5.58 16.70 -19.30
CA HIS A 62 -5.91 16.78 -17.87
C HIS A 62 -5.13 15.78 -17.01
N ILE A 63 -4.08 15.16 -17.56
CA ILE A 63 -3.24 14.22 -16.83
C ILE A 63 -2.06 14.95 -16.17
N TYR A 64 -1.98 14.85 -14.84
CA TYR A 64 -0.84 15.31 -14.06
C TYR A 64 0.03 14.09 -13.68
N TRP A 65 1.13 13.92 -14.41
CA TRP A 65 2.07 12.82 -14.18
C TRP A 65 2.80 12.99 -12.85
N ASP A 66 2.83 11.94 -12.06
CA ASP A 66 3.65 11.86 -10.84
C ASP A 66 4.08 10.40 -10.55
N LEU A 67 5.04 10.25 -9.65
CA LEU A 67 5.61 8.96 -9.27
C LEU A 67 4.97 8.37 -8.00
N TRP A 68 3.95 9.00 -7.42
CA TRP A 68 3.33 8.54 -6.18
C TRP A 68 2.75 7.13 -6.27
N PRO A 69 2.10 6.68 -7.35
CA PRO A 69 1.64 5.30 -7.45
C PRO A 69 2.77 4.27 -7.33
N LEU A 70 3.98 4.58 -7.84
CA LEU A 70 5.15 3.73 -7.69
C LEU A 70 5.67 3.71 -6.25
N ALA A 71 5.70 4.87 -5.58
CA ALA A 71 6.10 4.98 -4.19
C ALA A 71 5.14 4.20 -3.26
N HIS A 72 3.83 4.30 -3.49
CA HIS A 72 2.83 3.51 -2.77
C HIS A 72 2.99 2.00 -3.05
N GLY A 73 3.30 1.62 -4.30
CA GLY A 73 3.60 0.24 -4.68
C GLY A 73 4.82 -0.32 -3.96
N LEU A 74 5.89 0.48 -3.85
CA LEU A 74 7.08 0.12 -3.09
C LEU A 74 6.75 -0.14 -1.61
N LEU A 75 5.91 0.73 -0.99
CA LEU A 75 5.48 0.54 0.39
C LEU A 75 4.61 -0.72 0.55
N ALA A 76 3.66 -0.95 -0.38
CA ALA A 76 2.84 -2.16 -0.36
C ALA A 76 3.68 -3.43 -0.49
N TRP A 77 4.66 -3.45 -1.40
CA TRP A 77 5.62 -4.54 -1.53
C TRP A 77 6.44 -4.73 -0.25
N ALA A 78 6.95 -3.65 0.33
CA ALA A 78 7.74 -3.72 1.56
C ALA A 78 6.92 -4.26 2.75
N LEU A 79 5.63 -3.94 2.86
CA LEU A 79 4.73 -4.50 3.86
C LEU A 79 4.57 -6.02 3.73
N LEU A 80 4.57 -6.54 2.50
CA LEU A 80 4.49 -7.99 2.24
C LEU A 80 5.84 -8.69 2.42
N ALA A 81 6.93 -8.09 1.93
CA ALA A 81 8.28 -8.64 1.96
C ALA A 81 8.99 -8.48 3.33
N ARG A 82 8.54 -7.54 4.18
CA ARG A 82 9.05 -7.24 5.53
C ARG A 82 10.57 -7.01 5.61
N PRO A 83 11.16 -6.16 4.76
CA PRO A 83 12.57 -5.85 4.86
C PRO A 83 12.89 -5.11 6.16
N PRO A 84 14.15 -5.14 6.66
CA PRO A 84 14.54 -4.53 7.95
C PRO A 84 14.32 -3.00 8.00
N TRP A 85 14.27 -2.34 6.86
CA TRP A 85 14.03 -0.89 6.73
C TRP A 85 12.53 -0.53 6.56
N LEU A 86 11.62 -1.51 6.57
CA LEU A 86 10.17 -1.31 6.37
C LEU A 86 9.60 -0.22 7.27
N ARG A 87 9.91 -0.26 8.58
CA ARG A 87 9.37 0.71 9.54
C ARG A 87 9.81 2.15 9.21
N ALA A 88 11.08 2.34 8.87
CA ALA A 88 11.60 3.65 8.50
C ALA A 88 10.93 4.17 7.23
N LEU A 89 10.75 3.30 6.21
CA LEU A 89 10.02 3.64 4.99
C LEU A 89 8.57 4.02 5.30
N ALA A 90 7.84 3.20 6.07
CA ALA A 90 6.44 3.45 6.39
C ALA A 90 6.24 4.77 7.16
N LEU A 91 7.07 5.04 8.18
CA LEU A 91 7.04 6.30 8.92
C LEU A 91 7.39 7.50 8.03
N GLY A 92 8.49 7.40 7.27
CA GLY A 92 8.93 8.47 6.37
C GLY A 92 7.89 8.81 5.32
N MET A 93 7.34 7.81 4.63
CA MET A 93 6.29 8.03 3.63
C MET A 93 5.01 8.58 4.25
N ALA A 94 4.57 8.06 5.42
CA ALA A 94 3.37 8.54 6.07
C ALA A 94 3.51 10.02 6.48
N LEU A 95 4.63 10.40 7.08
CA LEU A 95 4.87 11.79 7.50
C LEU A 95 4.93 12.74 6.29
N VAL A 96 5.61 12.34 5.20
CA VAL A 96 5.71 13.15 3.98
C VAL A 96 4.34 13.32 3.32
N GLU A 97 3.58 12.23 3.13
CA GLU A 97 2.25 12.31 2.50
C GLU A 97 1.27 13.11 3.33
N ILE A 98 1.20 12.87 4.65
CA ILE A 98 0.34 13.64 5.55
C ILE A 98 0.73 15.11 5.49
N GLY A 99 2.02 15.44 5.59
CA GLY A 99 2.51 16.82 5.52
C GLY A 99 2.13 17.51 4.21
N ILE A 100 2.34 16.86 3.07
CA ILE A 100 1.95 17.38 1.75
C ILE A 100 0.44 17.62 1.66
N ILE A 101 -0.39 16.67 2.12
CA ILE A 101 -1.85 16.78 2.02
C ILE A 101 -2.38 17.86 2.94
N VAL A 102 -1.91 17.90 4.19
CA VAL A 102 -2.32 18.93 5.16
C VAL A 102 -1.94 20.33 4.64
N THR A 103 -0.73 20.52 4.11
CA THR A 103 -0.32 21.77 3.50
C THR A 103 -1.21 22.16 2.33
N LYS A 104 -1.52 21.21 1.43
CA LYS A 104 -2.42 21.47 0.30
C LYS A 104 -3.84 21.84 0.75
N PHE A 105 -4.35 21.22 1.80
CA PHE A 105 -5.65 21.58 2.36
C PHE A 105 -5.63 22.96 3.04
N ALA A 106 -4.57 23.27 3.79
CA ALA A 106 -4.42 24.58 4.42
C ALA A 106 -4.36 25.72 3.38
N LEU A 107 -3.82 25.48 2.19
CA LEU A 107 -3.78 26.45 1.09
C LEU A 107 -5.10 26.51 0.32
N PHE A 108 -5.85 25.43 0.22
CA PHE A 108 -7.07 25.35 -0.59
C PHE A 108 -8.33 25.80 0.17
N LEU A 109 -8.47 25.43 1.46
CA LEU A 109 -9.71 25.63 2.21
C LEU A 109 -10.07 27.09 2.53
N PRO A 110 -9.12 28.05 2.66
CA PRO A 110 -9.47 29.44 2.93
C PRO A 110 -10.27 30.11 1.77
N ASP A 111 -10.02 29.69 0.53
CA ASP A 111 -10.73 30.21 -0.65
C ASP A 111 -10.95 29.08 -1.68
N PRO A 112 -11.92 28.18 -1.44
CA PRO A 112 -12.09 26.99 -2.24
C PRO A 112 -12.88 27.29 -3.51
N GLU A 113 -12.21 27.20 -4.66
CA GLU A 113 -12.86 27.20 -5.98
C GLU A 113 -13.31 25.76 -6.34
N TRP A 114 -14.56 25.45 -6.10
CA TRP A 114 -15.09 24.11 -6.40
C TRP A 114 -15.40 23.94 -7.87
N SER A 115 -14.85 22.87 -8.44
CA SER A 115 -15.14 22.35 -9.77
C SER A 115 -15.14 20.83 -9.72
N ILE A 116 -15.59 20.14 -10.76
CA ILE A 116 -15.55 18.67 -10.82
C ILE A 116 -14.12 18.14 -10.60
N TRP A 117 -13.11 18.83 -11.13
CA TRP A 117 -11.69 18.47 -10.97
C TRP A 117 -11.19 18.69 -9.55
N ARG A 118 -11.56 19.81 -8.93
CA ARG A 118 -11.18 20.14 -7.55
C ARG A 118 -11.86 19.23 -6.54
N THR A 119 -13.15 18.91 -6.76
CA THR A 119 -13.89 17.96 -5.92
C THR A 119 -13.25 16.58 -6.01
N ASN A 120 -12.95 16.10 -7.20
CA ASN A 120 -12.30 14.81 -7.44
C ASN A 120 -10.92 14.74 -6.77
N TRP A 121 -10.12 15.80 -6.93
CA TRP A 121 -8.82 15.95 -6.27
C TRP A 121 -8.96 15.91 -4.75
N PHE A 122 -9.92 16.64 -4.18
CA PHE A 122 -10.14 16.73 -2.72
C PHE A 122 -10.55 15.38 -2.13
N ILE A 123 -11.50 14.67 -2.74
CA ILE A 123 -11.94 13.34 -2.31
C ILE A 123 -10.76 12.35 -2.36
N ASN A 124 -9.98 12.37 -3.45
CA ASN A 124 -8.80 11.51 -3.55
C ASN A 124 -7.79 11.81 -2.43
N LYS A 125 -7.54 13.09 -2.11
CA LYS A 125 -6.60 13.48 -1.05
C LYS A 125 -7.09 13.10 0.35
N LEU A 126 -8.39 13.17 0.63
CA LEU A 126 -8.97 12.67 1.88
C LEU A 126 -8.75 11.16 2.03
N PHE A 127 -8.94 10.40 0.96
CA PHE A 127 -8.74 8.96 0.98
C PHE A 127 -7.25 8.60 1.21
N VAL A 128 -6.34 9.27 0.50
CA VAL A 128 -4.88 9.12 0.72
C VAL A 128 -4.51 9.47 2.16
N LEU A 129 -5.02 10.58 2.68
CA LEU A 129 -4.75 11.02 4.06
C LEU A 129 -5.18 9.97 5.08
N ALA A 130 -6.40 9.43 4.95
CA ALA A 130 -6.91 8.39 5.84
C ALA A 130 -6.02 7.13 5.80
N CYS A 131 -5.60 6.70 4.61
CA CYS A 131 -4.68 5.58 4.44
C CYS A 131 -3.34 5.81 5.15
N PHE A 132 -2.72 6.97 4.97
CA PHE A 132 -1.41 7.24 5.56
C PHE A 132 -1.46 7.56 7.06
N VAL A 133 -2.56 8.12 7.57
CA VAL A 133 -2.80 8.19 9.02
C VAL A 133 -2.85 6.78 9.62
N LEU A 134 -3.53 5.84 8.97
CA LEU A 134 -3.57 4.45 9.42
C LEU A 134 -2.19 3.79 9.37
N VAL A 135 -1.43 3.98 8.27
CA VAL A 135 -0.04 3.50 8.16
C VAL A 135 0.81 4.07 9.30
N LEU A 136 0.69 5.37 9.59
CA LEU A 136 1.42 6.02 10.67
C LEU A 136 1.11 5.40 12.02
N VAL A 137 -0.18 5.28 12.36
CA VAL A 137 -0.64 4.70 13.64
C VAL A 137 -0.12 3.28 13.83
N VAL A 138 -0.11 2.47 12.77
CA VAL A 138 0.40 1.09 12.81
C VAL A 138 1.92 1.06 12.89
N ALA A 139 2.62 1.97 12.23
CA ALA A 139 4.09 2.01 12.20
C ALA A 139 4.73 2.61 13.47
N LEU A 140 3.98 3.38 14.28
CA LEU A 140 4.49 4.00 15.50
C LEU A 140 5.01 2.97 16.54
N PRO A 141 4.28 1.88 16.90
CA PRO A 141 4.74 0.92 17.88
C PRO A 141 5.98 0.16 17.40
N ARG A 142 7.13 0.37 18.07
CA ARG A 142 8.43 -0.25 17.69
C ARG A 142 8.44 -1.77 17.84
N GLU A 143 7.67 -2.30 18.77
CA GLU A 143 7.68 -3.73 19.12
C GLU A 143 7.14 -4.63 18.01
N ARG A 144 6.20 -4.16 17.20
CA ARG A 144 5.59 -4.91 16.09
C ARG A 144 6.55 -5.20 14.94
N TRP A 145 7.61 -4.41 14.80
CA TRP A 145 8.50 -4.44 13.63
C TRP A 145 9.85 -5.12 13.94
N ARG A 146 9.95 -5.85 15.05
CA ARG A 146 11.14 -6.65 15.33
C ARG A 146 11.23 -7.79 14.32
N PRO A 147 12.41 -8.04 13.73
CA PRO A 147 12.65 -9.26 12.94
C PRO A 147 12.30 -10.47 13.80
N ARG A 148 11.65 -11.47 13.22
CA ARG A 148 11.45 -12.75 13.93
C ARG A 148 12.83 -13.30 14.32
N PRO A 149 13.01 -13.75 15.57
CA PRO A 149 14.26 -14.41 15.95
C PRO A 149 14.50 -15.59 15.01
N VAL A 150 15.70 -15.69 14.48
CA VAL A 150 16.13 -16.79 13.59
C VAL A 150 16.11 -18.16 14.31
N GLU A 151 15.93 -18.16 15.61
CA GLU A 151 15.95 -19.33 16.48
C GLU A 151 14.86 -20.37 16.15
N ASP A 152 13.71 -19.93 15.57
CA ASP A 152 12.64 -20.86 15.19
C ASP A 152 12.91 -21.58 13.85
N ALA A 153 13.99 -21.23 13.15
CA ALA A 153 14.35 -21.83 11.85
C ALA A 153 15.35 -22.99 11.98
N LEU A 154 15.90 -23.24 13.15
CA LEU A 154 16.75 -24.41 13.35
C LEU A 154 15.85 -25.64 13.55
N PRO A 155 15.98 -26.69 12.72
CA PRO A 155 15.30 -27.94 12.98
C PRO A 155 15.75 -28.41 14.36
N GLN A 156 14.81 -28.57 15.30
CA GLN A 156 15.07 -29.22 16.57
C GLN A 156 15.68 -30.58 16.22
N GLY A 157 16.98 -30.66 16.43
CA GLY A 157 17.75 -31.87 16.14
C GLY A 157 17.06 -33.04 16.79
N GLU A 158 16.72 -34.04 15.99
CA GLU A 158 16.37 -35.37 16.42
C GLU A 158 17.46 -35.84 17.40
N GLY A 159 17.21 -35.59 18.67
CA GLY A 159 17.98 -36.19 19.77
C GLY A 159 17.44 -37.59 20.01
N ARG A 160 18.19 -38.56 19.48
CA ARG A 160 18.31 -39.99 19.89
C ARG A 160 17.11 -40.67 20.55
#